data_e778c2387032ccf8e3436e37f4959580
#
_entry.id   e778c2387032ccf8e3436e37f4959580
#
_cell.length_a   1.000
_cell.length_b   1.000
_cell.length_c   1.000
_cell.angle_alpha   90.00
_cell.angle_beta   90.00
_cell.angle_gamma   90.00
#
_symmetry.space_group_name_H-M   'P 1'
#
loop_
_entity.id
_entity.type
_entity.pdbx_description
1 polymer ?
#
loop_
_entity_poly.entity_id
_entity_poly.type
_entity_poly.pdbx_seq_one_letter_code
_entity_poly.pdbx_strand_id
1 'polypeptide(L)'
;LVGWSATAALAAYAQRRPGIPTVGWLVGALGITAGLSVGVVGAMFEFGELTFRLFHIGISLIGPLYIAWGALEYGVRSPRGRFTSRLFLSAFTIVPLVVLSVDRLSGQFAKAFPALGDHYDLVPRSLVNVVQVVVAIFLVSALVAVLRKPRGTRRVQLGVIGLLALAAVLSVAVGRLGLGAVGPLLMLGAVAALWGAAAMAVRPRRDELDEDEYDDYDDYDEDFEEDDLPEEPVRRKRRNADPYDEAYDGPPVRRAPAAKLRGVITIYTLGEGQEAGFDRIADEVVEEVARREPDTLLFACHTVPRAPLQRIVYAIYRDDLAKEEHEQQPHVIEFVRRSSAHVAATNVIELSLSGAAASDGLAALLMPH
;
A
#
# COMPACT_ATOMS: atom_id res chain seq x y z
N LEU A 1 -6.85 22.84 18.02
CA LEU A 1 -5.47 22.97 17.50
C LEU A 1 -4.82 21.60 17.31
N VAL A 2 -4.74 20.74 18.35
CA VAL A 2 -4.07 19.41 18.27
C VAL A 2 -4.61 18.54 17.14
N GLY A 3 -5.92 18.48 16.95
CA GLY A 3 -6.54 17.71 15.85
C GLY A 3 -6.08 18.20 14.47
N TRP A 4 -6.03 19.51 14.25
CA TRP A 4 -5.60 20.09 12.99
C TRP A 4 -4.10 19.91 12.73
N SER A 5 -3.25 20.01 13.77
CA SER A 5 -1.81 19.74 13.60
C SER A 5 -1.52 18.28 13.24
N ALA A 6 -2.23 17.33 13.85
CA ALA A 6 -2.13 15.92 13.50
C ALA A 6 -2.65 15.63 12.08
N THR A 7 -3.76 16.27 11.68
CA THR A 7 -4.30 16.17 10.31
C THR A 7 -3.35 16.77 9.28
N ALA A 8 -2.72 17.93 9.58
CA ALA A 8 -1.71 18.53 8.71
C ALA A 8 -0.45 17.66 8.59
N ALA A 9 0.00 17.03 9.67
CA ALA A 9 1.11 16.08 9.63
C ALA A 9 0.78 14.86 8.76
N LEU A 10 -0.45 14.34 8.83
CA LEU A 10 -0.93 13.25 7.98
C LEU A 10 -1.03 13.68 6.51
N ALA A 11 -1.45 14.92 6.23
CA ALA A 11 -1.48 15.47 4.88
C ALA A 11 -0.07 15.61 4.28
N ALA A 12 0.88 16.13 5.06
CA ALA A 12 2.29 16.20 4.64
C ALA A 12 2.88 14.81 4.36
N TYR A 13 2.47 13.82 5.15
CA TYR A 13 2.84 12.44 4.91
C TYR A 13 2.23 11.88 3.61
N ALA A 14 0.94 12.10 3.38
CA ALA A 14 0.26 11.68 2.16
C ALA A 14 0.86 12.29 0.88
N GLN A 15 1.39 13.52 0.96
CA GLN A 15 2.10 14.17 -0.14
C GLN A 15 3.45 13.49 -0.45
N ARG A 16 4.19 13.09 0.59
CA ARG A 16 5.50 12.43 0.42
C ARG A 16 5.39 10.98 -0.05
N ARG A 17 4.30 10.31 0.31
CA ARG A 17 4.02 8.91 -0.07
C ARG A 17 2.55 8.78 -0.49
N PRO A 18 2.21 9.20 -1.71
CA PRO A 18 0.85 9.13 -2.20
C PRO A 18 0.39 7.67 -2.30
N GLY A 19 -0.69 7.37 -1.62
CA GLY A 19 -1.29 6.04 -1.61
C GLY A 19 -2.78 6.13 -1.30
N ILE A 20 -3.57 5.26 -1.91
CA ILE A 20 -5.02 5.22 -1.69
C ILE A 20 -5.38 5.04 -0.21
N PRO A 21 -4.69 4.17 0.58
CA PRO A 21 -4.95 4.05 2.02
C PRO A 21 -4.75 5.36 2.78
N THR A 22 -3.67 6.10 2.49
CA THR A 22 -3.35 7.38 3.14
C THR A 22 -4.37 8.46 2.84
N VAL A 23 -4.94 8.47 1.63
CA VAL A 23 -6.05 9.37 1.27
C VAL A 23 -7.27 9.05 2.15
N GLY A 24 -7.63 7.78 2.32
CA GLY A 24 -8.72 7.36 3.22
C GLY A 24 -8.50 7.85 4.65
N TRP A 25 -7.31 7.65 5.20
CA TRP A 25 -6.97 8.10 6.56
C TRP A 25 -7.01 9.63 6.69
N LEU A 26 -6.53 10.36 5.67
CA LEU A 26 -6.59 11.82 5.65
C LEU A 26 -8.03 12.34 5.64
N VAL A 27 -8.89 11.78 4.78
CA VAL A 27 -10.32 12.17 4.73
C VAL A 27 -11.02 11.82 6.05
N GLY A 28 -10.72 10.66 6.65
CA GLY A 28 -11.22 10.28 7.97
C GLY A 28 -10.76 11.26 9.07
N ALA A 29 -9.48 11.63 9.09
CA ALA A 29 -8.93 12.62 10.02
C ALA A 29 -9.58 14.00 9.86
N LEU A 30 -9.77 14.45 8.61
CA LEU A 30 -10.49 15.70 8.31
C LEU A 30 -11.93 15.66 8.83
N GLY A 31 -12.65 14.53 8.60
CA GLY A 31 -14.00 14.35 9.10
C GLY A 31 -14.08 14.47 10.63
N ILE A 32 -13.21 13.76 11.35
CA ILE A 32 -13.14 13.81 12.82
C ILE A 32 -12.78 15.21 13.29
N THR A 33 -11.75 15.82 12.73
CA THR A 33 -11.23 17.13 13.21
C THR A 33 -12.22 18.26 12.89
N ALA A 34 -12.86 18.24 11.74
CA ALA A 34 -13.91 19.17 11.40
C ALA A 34 -15.12 19.00 12.32
N GLY A 35 -15.58 17.76 12.52
CA GLY A 35 -16.67 17.44 13.46
C GLY A 35 -16.36 17.91 14.88
N LEU A 36 -15.14 17.65 15.38
CA LEU A 36 -14.69 18.13 16.69
C LEU A 36 -14.69 19.67 16.76
N SER A 37 -14.24 20.36 15.72
CA SER A 37 -14.23 21.84 15.69
C SER A 37 -15.64 22.40 15.75
N VAL A 38 -16.57 21.83 14.97
CA VAL A 38 -17.98 22.19 15.00
C VAL A 38 -18.62 21.86 16.36
N GLY A 39 -18.26 20.71 16.94
CA GLY A 39 -18.72 20.32 18.27
C GLY A 39 -18.28 21.30 19.36
N VAL A 40 -17.03 21.81 19.30
CA VAL A 40 -16.56 22.86 20.23
C VAL A 40 -17.36 24.17 20.07
N VAL A 41 -17.64 24.57 18.81
CA VAL A 41 -18.48 25.75 18.56
C VAL A 41 -19.89 25.55 19.12
N GLY A 42 -20.52 24.37 18.89
CA GLY A 42 -21.82 24.04 19.48
C GLY A 42 -21.84 24.05 21.01
N ALA A 43 -20.77 23.54 21.64
CA ALA A 43 -20.64 23.56 23.10
C ALA A 43 -20.46 24.99 23.68
N MET A 44 -19.85 25.91 22.91
CA MET A 44 -19.66 27.30 23.33
C MET A 44 -20.93 28.14 23.13
N PHE A 45 -21.57 28.03 21.99
CA PHE A 45 -22.66 28.90 21.54
C PHE A 45 -24.04 28.23 21.52
N GLU A 46 -24.14 26.98 21.94
CA GLU A 46 -25.28 26.08 21.77
C GLU A 46 -25.32 25.42 20.38
N PHE A 47 -25.70 24.15 20.38
CA PHE A 47 -25.90 23.44 19.11
C PHE A 47 -27.15 23.99 18.40
N GLY A 48 -27.10 24.06 17.10
CA GLY A 48 -28.22 24.31 16.23
C GLY A 48 -28.28 23.22 15.15
N GLU A 49 -29.26 23.28 14.28
CA GLU A 49 -29.46 22.27 13.23
C GLU A 49 -28.18 22.05 12.40
N LEU A 50 -27.53 23.12 11.94
CA LEU A 50 -26.35 23.03 11.09
C LEU A 50 -25.15 22.44 11.86
N THR A 51 -24.88 22.92 13.07
CA THR A 51 -23.75 22.41 13.87
C THR A 51 -23.94 20.95 14.27
N PHE A 52 -25.17 20.55 14.59
CA PHE A 52 -25.51 19.16 14.87
C PHE A 52 -25.28 18.26 13.63
N ARG A 53 -25.77 18.66 12.45
CA ARG A 53 -25.60 17.91 11.20
C ARG A 53 -24.12 17.75 10.86
N LEU A 54 -23.38 18.86 10.82
CA LEU A 54 -21.95 18.84 10.48
C LEU A 54 -21.12 18.00 11.47
N PHE A 55 -21.45 18.10 12.78
CA PHE A 55 -20.84 17.29 13.81
C PHE A 55 -21.02 15.80 13.54
N HIS A 56 -22.23 15.32 13.31
CA HIS A 56 -22.52 13.90 13.07
C HIS A 56 -22.06 13.43 11.71
N ILE A 57 -22.10 14.24 10.66
CA ILE A 57 -21.51 13.91 9.37
C ILE A 57 -20.02 13.66 9.53
N GLY A 58 -19.31 14.50 10.28
CA GLY A 58 -17.88 14.33 10.52
C GLY A 58 -17.55 13.08 11.33
N ILE A 59 -18.13 12.94 12.52
CA ILE A 59 -17.71 11.93 13.51
C ILE A 59 -18.43 10.59 13.37
N SER A 60 -19.69 10.57 12.89
CA SER A 60 -20.49 9.33 12.81
C SER A 60 -20.49 8.71 11.42
N LEU A 61 -20.19 9.48 10.37
CA LEU A 61 -20.19 9.01 9.00
C LEU A 61 -18.78 9.03 8.39
N ILE A 62 -18.23 10.22 8.08
CA ILE A 62 -17.00 10.34 7.30
C ILE A 62 -15.80 9.78 8.07
N GLY A 63 -15.61 10.13 9.33
CA GLY A 63 -14.50 9.68 10.16
C GLY A 63 -14.33 8.16 10.13
N PRO A 64 -15.25 7.40 10.75
CA PRO A 64 -15.09 5.96 10.88
C PRO A 64 -15.13 5.22 9.52
N LEU A 65 -15.95 5.66 8.57
CA LEU A 65 -16.09 5.01 7.27
C LEU A 65 -14.80 5.08 6.45
N TYR A 66 -14.18 6.26 6.35
CA TYR A 66 -12.96 6.45 5.57
C TYR A 66 -11.73 5.87 6.26
N ILE A 67 -11.66 5.87 7.60
CA ILE A 67 -10.61 5.18 8.35
C ILE A 67 -10.67 3.67 8.08
N ALA A 68 -11.86 3.07 8.19
CA ALA A 68 -12.04 1.64 7.98
C ALA A 68 -11.78 1.23 6.52
N TRP A 69 -12.23 2.04 5.56
CA TRP A 69 -11.92 1.81 4.16
C TRP A 69 -10.41 1.92 3.88
N GLY A 70 -9.72 2.91 4.42
CA GLY A 70 -8.28 3.03 4.30
C GLY A 70 -7.54 1.85 4.93
N ALA A 71 -8.03 1.28 6.05
CA ALA A 71 -7.51 0.07 6.65
C ALA A 71 -7.69 -1.14 5.72
N LEU A 72 -8.84 -1.25 5.05
CA LEU A 72 -9.12 -2.31 4.08
C LEU A 72 -8.19 -2.23 2.87
N GLU A 73 -8.03 -1.03 2.26
CA GLU A 73 -7.11 -0.81 1.14
C GLU A 73 -5.64 -1.10 1.51
N TYR A 74 -5.25 -0.86 2.76
CA TYR A 74 -3.92 -1.21 3.29
C TYR A 74 -3.73 -2.71 3.48
N GLY A 75 -4.76 -3.42 3.96
CA GLY A 75 -4.71 -4.86 4.24
C GLY A 75 -4.87 -5.74 3.00
N VAL A 76 -5.81 -5.40 2.12
CA VAL A 76 -6.26 -6.23 0.99
C VAL A 76 -5.49 -5.90 -0.29
N ARG A 77 -4.93 -6.94 -0.94
CA ARG A 77 -4.22 -6.82 -2.23
C ARG A 77 -5.09 -7.17 -3.44
N SER A 78 -6.23 -7.82 -3.24
CA SER A 78 -7.10 -8.29 -4.32
C SER A 78 -7.72 -7.12 -5.11
N PRO A 79 -7.56 -7.04 -6.45
CA PRO A 79 -8.17 -5.97 -7.26
C PRO A 79 -9.69 -5.97 -7.17
N ARG A 80 -10.32 -7.17 -7.14
CA ARG A 80 -11.78 -7.31 -7.02
C ARG A 80 -12.27 -6.79 -5.67
N GLY A 81 -11.58 -7.12 -4.58
CA GLY A 81 -11.92 -6.64 -3.23
C GLY A 81 -11.82 -5.12 -3.12
N ARG A 82 -10.79 -4.50 -3.70
CA ARG A 82 -10.63 -3.04 -3.75
C ARG A 82 -11.71 -2.36 -4.58
N PHE A 83 -12.06 -2.90 -5.73
CA PHE A 83 -13.14 -2.34 -6.55
C PHE A 83 -14.48 -2.37 -5.80
N THR A 84 -14.83 -3.53 -5.22
CA THR A 84 -16.06 -3.68 -4.44
C THR A 84 -16.09 -2.72 -3.25
N SER A 85 -14.98 -2.58 -2.50
CA SER A 85 -14.91 -1.67 -1.36
C SER A 85 -15.13 -0.20 -1.74
N ARG A 86 -14.64 0.23 -2.89
CA ARG A 86 -14.84 1.60 -3.42
C ARG A 86 -16.28 1.86 -3.81
N LEU A 87 -16.94 0.86 -4.40
CA LEU A 87 -18.37 0.95 -4.72
C LEU A 87 -19.21 1.09 -3.44
N PHE A 88 -18.95 0.25 -2.43
CA PHE A 88 -19.59 0.36 -1.12
C PHE A 88 -19.29 1.70 -0.44
N LEU A 89 -18.02 2.16 -0.46
CA LEU A 89 -17.66 3.48 0.07
C LEU A 89 -18.50 4.58 -0.54
N SER A 90 -18.62 4.62 -1.88
CA SER A 90 -19.40 5.66 -2.57
C SER A 90 -20.88 5.63 -2.16
N ALA A 91 -21.49 4.46 -2.16
CA ALA A 91 -22.91 4.30 -1.79
C ALA A 91 -23.16 4.70 -0.32
N PHE A 92 -22.32 4.20 0.61
CA PHE A 92 -22.45 4.49 2.05
C PHE A 92 -21.88 5.85 2.46
N THR A 93 -21.27 6.61 1.56
CA THR A 93 -20.99 8.03 1.76
C THR A 93 -22.15 8.89 1.27
N ILE A 94 -22.57 8.71 0.00
CA ILE A 94 -23.50 9.62 -0.64
C ILE A 94 -24.90 9.53 -0.01
N VAL A 95 -25.44 8.32 0.12
CA VAL A 95 -26.82 8.14 0.62
C VAL A 95 -26.99 8.65 2.05
N PRO A 96 -26.14 8.25 3.03
CA PRO A 96 -26.24 8.77 4.39
C PRO A 96 -25.96 10.27 4.47
N LEU A 97 -25.02 10.80 3.67
CA LEU A 97 -24.71 12.22 3.65
C LEU A 97 -25.93 13.04 3.27
N VAL A 98 -26.64 12.63 2.20
CA VAL A 98 -27.86 13.32 1.76
C VAL A 98 -28.94 13.23 2.84
N VAL A 99 -29.19 12.04 3.38
CA VAL A 99 -30.23 11.84 4.40
C VAL A 99 -29.94 12.67 5.65
N LEU A 100 -28.71 12.62 6.19
CA LEU A 100 -28.31 13.41 7.37
C LEU A 100 -28.38 14.92 7.12
N SER A 101 -28.25 15.37 5.87
CA SER A 101 -28.28 16.79 5.51
C SER A 101 -29.70 17.33 5.37
N VAL A 102 -30.68 16.50 4.96
CA VAL A 102 -32.03 16.96 4.56
C VAL A 102 -33.10 16.58 5.59
N ASP A 103 -32.88 15.49 6.35
CA ASP A 103 -33.90 14.97 7.26
C ASP A 103 -34.21 15.96 8.39
N ARG A 104 -35.50 15.91 8.86
CA ARG A 104 -35.95 16.84 9.91
C ARG A 104 -35.34 16.48 11.26
N LEU A 105 -34.93 17.51 11.99
CA LEU A 105 -34.43 17.37 13.35
C LEU A 105 -35.58 17.69 14.33
N SER A 106 -35.63 16.93 15.42
CA SER A 106 -36.64 17.09 16.49
C SER A 106 -35.97 17.44 17.82
N GLY A 107 -36.73 18.09 18.73
CA GLY A 107 -36.25 18.43 20.07
C GLY A 107 -35.54 19.78 20.17
N GLN A 108 -35.14 20.13 21.41
CA GLN A 108 -34.41 21.37 21.71
C GLN A 108 -32.92 21.07 21.80
N PHE A 109 -32.12 21.94 21.22
CA PHE A 109 -30.67 21.84 21.27
C PHE A 109 -30.14 22.34 22.63
N ALA A 110 -28.99 21.83 23.01
CA ALA A 110 -28.29 22.20 24.27
C ALA A 110 -26.80 22.38 24.00
N LYS A 111 -26.06 22.88 25.02
CA LYS A 111 -24.60 23.04 24.93
C LYS A 111 -23.83 21.74 25.14
N ALA A 112 -24.49 20.66 25.58
CA ALA A 112 -23.86 19.34 25.71
C ALA A 112 -23.62 18.72 24.37
N PHE A 113 -22.56 17.92 24.22
CA PHE A 113 -22.32 17.14 23.02
C PHE A 113 -23.46 16.15 22.81
N PRO A 114 -24.24 16.28 21.73
CA PRO A 114 -25.45 15.48 21.52
C PRO A 114 -25.11 14.08 21.00
N ALA A 115 -25.91 13.10 21.38
CA ALA A 115 -25.92 11.81 20.71
C ALA A 115 -26.71 11.90 19.40
N LEU A 116 -26.39 11.03 18.43
CA LEU A 116 -27.10 10.96 17.15
C LEU A 116 -28.62 10.80 17.34
N GLY A 117 -28.99 10.06 18.36
CA GLY A 117 -30.38 9.75 18.69
C GLY A 117 -31.14 10.86 19.37
N ASP A 118 -30.54 11.96 19.75
CA ASP A 118 -31.25 13.02 20.48
C ASP A 118 -32.16 13.85 19.55
N HIS A 119 -31.79 14.00 18.29
CA HIS A 119 -32.45 14.87 17.32
C HIS A 119 -32.87 14.21 16.03
N TYR A 120 -32.22 13.08 15.61
CA TYR A 120 -32.60 12.35 14.40
C TYR A 120 -33.66 11.29 14.70
N ASP A 121 -34.62 11.15 13.77
CA ASP A 121 -35.60 10.09 13.77
C ASP A 121 -35.05 8.72 13.38
N LEU A 122 -35.92 7.72 13.27
CA LEU A 122 -35.56 6.32 13.05
C LEU A 122 -34.75 6.11 11.77
N VAL A 123 -35.07 6.79 10.68
CA VAL A 123 -34.44 6.56 9.36
C VAL A 123 -32.96 6.95 9.34
N PRO A 124 -32.54 8.18 9.70
CA PRO A 124 -31.11 8.52 9.78
C PRO A 124 -30.35 7.67 10.76
N ARG A 125 -30.94 7.36 11.94
CA ARG A 125 -30.31 6.47 12.93
C ARG A 125 -30.04 5.09 12.38
N SER A 126 -31.02 4.48 11.71
CA SER A 126 -30.88 3.16 11.12
C SER A 126 -29.84 3.15 10.03
N LEU A 127 -29.78 4.19 9.21
CA LEU A 127 -28.83 4.33 8.13
C LEU A 127 -27.40 4.44 8.66
N VAL A 128 -27.15 5.25 9.69
CA VAL A 128 -25.83 5.34 10.35
C VAL A 128 -25.47 4.02 11.01
N ASN A 129 -26.42 3.29 11.60
CA ASN A 129 -26.16 1.96 12.13
C ASN A 129 -25.70 0.99 11.05
N VAL A 130 -26.30 1.01 9.86
CA VAL A 130 -25.87 0.20 8.71
C VAL A 130 -24.45 0.60 8.29
N VAL A 131 -24.13 1.89 8.22
CA VAL A 131 -22.76 2.36 7.94
C VAL A 131 -21.77 1.81 8.97
N GLN A 132 -22.12 1.81 10.26
CA GLN A 132 -21.25 1.28 11.31
C GLN A 132 -21.03 -0.24 11.21
N VAL A 133 -22.02 -0.99 10.72
CA VAL A 133 -21.85 -2.40 10.38
C VAL A 133 -20.86 -2.55 9.21
N VAL A 134 -20.96 -1.70 8.18
CA VAL A 134 -20.00 -1.70 7.06
C VAL A 134 -18.59 -1.35 7.54
N VAL A 135 -18.45 -0.37 8.45
CA VAL A 135 -17.17 -0.04 9.11
C VAL A 135 -16.58 -1.27 9.79
N ALA A 136 -17.38 -2.00 10.57
CA ALA A 136 -16.93 -3.21 11.25
C ALA A 136 -16.53 -4.30 10.24
N ILE A 137 -17.28 -4.51 9.16
CA ILE A 137 -16.95 -5.45 8.09
C ILE A 137 -15.63 -5.09 7.43
N PHE A 138 -15.38 -3.81 7.13
CA PHE A 138 -14.12 -3.35 6.54
C PHE A 138 -12.93 -3.61 7.47
N LEU A 139 -13.05 -3.30 8.76
CA LEU A 139 -12.00 -3.51 9.74
C LEU A 139 -11.71 -5.02 9.95
N VAL A 140 -12.75 -5.84 10.06
CA VAL A 140 -12.60 -7.29 10.18
C VAL A 140 -11.96 -7.88 8.92
N SER A 141 -12.38 -7.44 7.74
CA SER A 141 -11.81 -7.89 6.47
C SER A 141 -10.33 -7.50 6.34
N ALA A 142 -9.97 -6.28 6.76
CA ALA A 142 -8.59 -5.83 6.83
C ALA A 142 -7.76 -6.69 7.81
N LEU A 143 -8.30 -6.96 8.99
CA LEU A 143 -7.65 -7.81 9.99
C LEU A 143 -7.43 -9.23 9.47
N VAL A 144 -8.46 -9.86 8.89
CA VAL A 144 -8.36 -11.21 8.31
C VAL A 144 -7.33 -11.24 7.17
N ALA A 145 -7.31 -10.22 6.32
CA ALA A 145 -6.34 -10.12 5.23
C ALA A 145 -4.89 -10.06 5.75
N VAL A 146 -4.65 -9.36 6.86
CA VAL A 146 -3.31 -9.28 7.49
C VAL A 146 -2.97 -10.56 8.24
N LEU A 147 -3.93 -11.21 8.90
CA LEU A 147 -3.70 -12.48 9.59
C LEU A 147 -3.28 -13.62 8.66
N ARG A 148 -3.65 -13.55 7.38
CA ARG A 148 -3.25 -14.51 6.33
C ARG A 148 -1.86 -14.25 5.75
N LYS A 149 -1.16 -13.19 6.17
CA LYS A 149 0.19 -12.87 5.70
C LYS A 149 1.25 -13.58 6.54
N PRO A 150 2.47 -13.80 6.01
CA PRO A 150 3.59 -14.36 6.76
C PRO A 150 3.91 -13.58 8.03
N ARG A 151 4.49 -14.26 9.04
CA ARG A 151 4.69 -13.71 10.39
C ARG A 151 5.52 -12.42 10.44
N GLY A 152 6.56 -12.27 9.63
CA GLY A 152 7.47 -11.13 9.64
C GLY A 152 6.80 -9.78 9.36
N THR A 153 5.91 -9.70 8.35
CA THR A 153 5.18 -8.47 8.01
C THR A 153 3.93 -8.23 8.87
N ARG A 154 3.48 -9.25 9.59
CA ARG A 154 2.18 -9.26 10.27
C ARG A 154 2.14 -8.36 11.50
N ARG A 155 3.20 -8.32 12.32
CA ARG A 155 3.21 -7.58 13.59
C ARG A 155 2.97 -6.08 13.41
N VAL A 156 3.71 -5.42 12.52
CA VAL A 156 3.56 -3.98 12.23
C VAL A 156 2.19 -3.68 11.63
N GLN A 157 1.74 -4.50 10.68
CA GLN A 157 0.43 -4.30 10.05
C GLN A 157 -0.73 -4.51 11.01
N LEU A 158 -0.63 -5.44 11.96
CA LEU A 158 -1.61 -5.61 13.04
C LEU A 158 -1.66 -4.38 13.95
N GLY A 159 -0.50 -3.80 14.30
CA GLY A 159 -0.43 -2.55 15.06
C GLY A 159 -1.13 -1.40 14.34
N VAL A 160 -0.87 -1.23 13.04
CA VAL A 160 -1.53 -0.20 12.22
C VAL A 160 -3.05 -0.41 12.19
N ILE A 161 -3.52 -1.62 11.88
CA ILE A 161 -4.97 -1.91 11.84
C ILE A 161 -5.60 -1.77 13.24
N GLY A 162 -4.91 -2.17 14.29
CA GLY A 162 -5.38 -2.00 15.67
C GLY A 162 -5.61 -0.54 16.04
N LEU A 163 -4.67 0.35 15.68
CA LEU A 163 -4.81 1.79 15.90
C LEU A 163 -5.92 2.40 15.04
N LEU A 164 -6.08 1.99 13.79
CA LEU A 164 -7.18 2.43 12.93
C LEU A 164 -8.54 1.98 13.47
N ALA A 165 -8.63 0.74 13.95
CA ALA A 165 -9.83 0.22 14.59
C ALA A 165 -10.16 1.00 15.88
N LEU A 166 -9.16 1.30 16.70
CA LEU A 166 -9.34 2.14 17.90
C LEU A 166 -9.87 3.52 17.53
N ALA A 167 -9.30 4.19 16.53
CA ALA A 167 -9.76 5.49 16.06
C ALA A 167 -11.23 5.45 15.59
N ALA A 168 -11.61 4.44 14.81
CA ALA A 168 -12.97 4.26 14.32
C ALA A 168 -13.95 3.99 15.49
N VAL A 169 -13.59 3.11 16.43
CA VAL A 169 -14.42 2.77 17.58
C VAL A 169 -14.65 3.98 18.49
N LEU A 170 -13.61 4.76 18.77
CA LEU A 170 -13.73 5.98 19.58
C LEU A 170 -14.66 7.00 18.91
N SER A 171 -14.53 7.18 17.59
CA SER A 171 -15.41 8.07 16.83
C SER A 171 -16.87 7.62 16.87
N VAL A 172 -17.14 6.33 16.65
CA VAL A 172 -18.48 5.75 16.75
C VAL A 172 -19.08 5.88 18.14
N ALA A 173 -18.28 5.63 19.19
CA ALA A 173 -18.72 5.75 20.59
C ALA A 173 -19.18 7.17 20.93
N VAL A 174 -18.41 8.20 20.53
CA VAL A 174 -18.78 9.59 20.76
C VAL A 174 -20.04 9.96 19.99
N GLY A 175 -20.15 9.57 18.73
CA GLY A 175 -21.34 9.84 17.91
C GLY A 175 -22.62 9.20 18.45
N ARG A 176 -22.51 8.01 19.06
CA ARG A 176 -23.67 7.30 19.64
C ARG A 176 -24.09 7.78 21.01
N LEU A 177 -23.13 8.07 21.88
CA LEU A 177 -23.37 8.28 23.30
C LEU A 177 -23.31 9.77 23.69
N GLY A 178 -22.87 10.64 22.79
CA GLY A 178 -22.63 12.05 23.06
C GLY A 178 -21.47 12.30 24.07
N LEU A 179 -21.49 11.62 25.21
CA LEU A 179 -20.46 11.59 26.25
C LEU A 179 -20.07 12.95 26.87
N GLY A 180 -20.84 13.99 26.62
CA GLY A 180 -20.64 15.31 27.23
C GLY A 180 -19.19 15.82 27.14
N ALA A 181 -18.57 16.19 28.28
CA ALA A 181 -17.20 16.69 28.31
C ALA A 181 -16.11 15.63 27.98
N VAL A 182 -16.42 14.34 28.08
CA VAL A 182 -15.47 13.25 27.77
C VAL A 182 -15.37 13.04 26.26
N GLY A 183 -16.41 13.34 25.50
CA GLY A 183 -16.46 13.17 24.05
C GLY A 183 -15.26 13.80 23.33
N PRO A 184 -14.94 15.09 23.53
CA PRO A 184 -13.78 15.74 22.90
C PRO A 184 -12.44 15.06 23.20
N LEU A 185 -12.25 14.53 24.42
CA LEU A 185 -11.01 13.83 24.80
C LEU A 185 -10.87 12.51 24.02
N LEU A 186 -11.97 11.76 23.87
CA LEU A 186 -11.99 10.52 23.06
C LEU A 186 -11.74 10.82 21.59
N MET A 187 -12.25 11.93 21.07
CA MET A 187 -11.99 12.36 19.69
C MET A 187 -10.52 12.73 19.46
N LEU A 188 -9.88 13.39 20.43
CA LEU A 188 -8.43 13.63 20.38
C LEU A 188 -7.66 12.30 20.41
N GLY A 189 -8.11 11.34 21.22
CA GLY A 189 -7.57 9.97 21.22
C GLY A 189 -7.72 9.28 19.87
N ALA A 190 -8.85 9.45 19.18
CA ALA A 190 -9.08 8.91 17.84
C ALA A 190 -8.10 9.50 16.81
N VAL A 191 -7.88 10.82 16.84
CA VAL A 191 -6.91 11.49 15.95
C VAL A 191 -5.48 11.06 16.27
N ALA A 192 -5.12 10.92 17.55
CA ALA A 192 -3.81 10.45 17.98
C ALA A 192 -3.56 9.00 17.54
N ALA A 193 -4.55 8.12 17.67
CA ALA A 193 -4.46 6.74 17.20
C ALA A 193 -4.27 6.68 15.66
N LEU A 194 -4.99 7.52 14.92
CA LEU A 194 -4.85 7.62 13.48
C LEU A 194 -3.46 8.12 13.05
N TRP A 195 -2.94 9.14 13.74
CA TRP A 195 -1.57 9.61 13.52
C TRP A 195 -0.54 8.53 13.87
N GLY A 196 -0.71 7.82 14.99
CA GLY A 196 0.14 6.69 15.36
C GLY A 196 0.14 5.57 14.32
N ALA A 197 -1.02 5.24 13.75
CA ALA A 197 -1.14 4.26 12.67
C ALA A 197 -0.34 4.69 11.43
N ALA A 198 -0.45 5.96 11.02
CA ALA A 198 0.30 6.51 9.90
C ALA A 198 1.82 6.48 10.18
N ALA A 199 2.24 6.90 11.38
CA ALA A 199 3.64 6.89 11.79
C ALA A 199 4.24 5.47 11.82
N MET A 200 3.46 4.47 12.26
CA MET A 200 3.89 3.06 12.23
C MET A 200 3.97 2.50 10.81
N ALA A 201 3.05 2.89 9.94
CA ALA A 201 3.05 2.44 8.55
C ALA A 201 4.26 2.94 7.73
N VAL A 202 4.94 4.00 8.24
CA VAL A 202 6.09 4.66 7.57
C VAL A 202 7.43 4.11 7.98
N ARG A 203 7.53 3.50 9.18
CA ARG A 203 8.85 3.08 9.70
C ARG A 203 9.56 2.20 8.67
N PRO A 204 10.78 2.58 8.23
CA PRO A 204 11.57 1.70 7.38
C PRO A 204 11.86 0.42 8.16
N ARG A 205 11.73 -0.70 7.47
CA ARG A 205 11.98 -2.07 7.90
C ARG A 205 13.45 -2.29 8.28
N ARG A 206 13.94 -1.66 9.35
CA ARG A 206 15.34 -1.79 9.76
C ARG A 206 15.59 -3.03 10.62
N ASP A 207 14.54 -3.56 11.25
CA ASP A 207 14.66 -4.64 12.22
C ASP A 207 14.30 -6.04 11.66
N GLU A 208 13.83 -6.12 10.39
CA GLU A 208 13.47 -7.40 9.77
C GLU A 208 14.62 -8.05 8.98
N LEU A 209 15.75 -7.37 8.78
CA LEU A 209 16.93 -7.94 8.09
C LEU A 209 17.83 -8.75 9.04
N ASP A 210 17.67 -8.56 10.36
CA ASP A 210 18.51 -9.25 11.35
C ASP A 210 17.79 -10.43 12.03
N GLU A 211 16.45 -10.54 11.96
CA GLU A 211 15.68 -11.66 12.55
C GLU A 211 15.42 -12.81 11.55
N ASP A 212 15.36 -12.54 10.24
CA ASP A 212 15.12 -13.60 9.23
C ASP A 212 16.35 -14.47 8.95
N GLU A 213 17.53 -14.11 9.47
CA GLU A 213 18.77 -14.89 9.28
C GLU A 213 18.99 -15.95 10.38
N TYR A 214 18.22 -15.91 11.49
CA TYR A 214 18.33 -16.84 12.59
C TYR A 214 17.22 -17.88 12.74
N ASP A 215 16.03 -17.66 12.12
CA ASP A 215 14.87 -18.56 12.28
C ASP A 215 14.80 -19.67 11.21
N ASP A 216 15.72 -19.71 10.23
CA ASP A 216 15.64 -20.68 9.11
C ASP A 216 16.48 -21.96 9.34
N TYR A 217 17.09 -22.13 10.54
CA TYR A 217 17.91 -23.30 10.86
C TYR A 217 17.29 -24.30 11.83
N ASP A 218 16.13 -23.98 12.47
CA ASP A 218 15.56 -24.85 13.52
C ASP A 218 14.30 -25.64 13.10
N ASP A 219 13.87 -25.64 11.82
CA ASP A 219 12.61 -26.29 11.39
C ASP A 219 12.83 -27.48 10.43
N TYR A 220 14.00 -28.15 10.48
CA TYR A 220 14.28 -29.36 9.68
C TYR A 220 14.55 -30.63 10.47
N ASP A 221 14.22 -30.68 11.74
CA ASP A 221 14.22 -31.93 12.51
C ASP A 221 12.83 -32.13 13.11
N GLU A 222 11.99 -32.89 12.41
CA GLU A 222 11.02 -33.86 12.94
C GLU A 222 10.01 -34.24 11.83
N ASP A 223 9.98 -35.53 11.56
CA ASP A 223 9.08 -36.33 10.73
C ASP A 223 9.66 -36.89 9.41
N PHE A 224 10.60 -37.83 9.56
CA PHE A 224 10.69 -38.96 8.64
C PHE A 224 10.61 -40.25 9.43
N GLU A 225 9.43 -40.87 9.42
CA GLU A 225 9.27 -42.28 9.82
C GLU A 225 10.10 -43.18 8.89
N GLU A 226 10.95 -44.00 9.53
CA GLU A 226 11.62 -45.13 8.92
C GLU A 226 10.57 -46.14 8.46
N ASP A 227 10.46 -46.34 7.12
CA ASP A 227 10.12 -47.68 6.61
C ASP A 227 10.52 -47.81 5.12
N ASP A 228 11.35 -48.89 4.87
CA ASP A 228 11.56 -49.59 3.62
C ASP A 228 12.30 -48.91 2.45
N LEU A 229 13.66 -48.98 2.47
CA LEU A 229 14.43 -49.12 1.22
C LEU A 229 15.58 -50.13 1.36
N PRO A 230 15.89 -50.95 0.30
CA PRO A 230 16.82 -52.06 0.38
C PRO A 230 18.29 -51.63 0.33
N GLU A 231 19.11 -52.40 1.04
CA GLU A 231 20.56 -52.24 1.17
C GLU A 231 21.29 -52.32 -0.17
N GLU A 232 22.08 -51.29 -0.55
CA GLU A 232 23.13 -51.38 -1.54
C GLU A 232 24.50 -51.01 -0.92
N PRO A 233 25.65 -51.63 -1.38
CA PRO A 233 26.85 -51.82 -0.57
C PRO A 233 27.75 -50.61 -0.51
N VAL A 234 28.26 -50.39 0.69
CA VAL A 234 29.24 -49.37 1.10
C VAL A 234 30.54 -49.49 0.27
N ARG A 235 30.78 -48.54 -0.63
CA ARG A 235 32.07 -48.37 -1.31
C ARG A 235 32.97 -47.42 -0.49
N ARG A 236 33.84 -48.00 0.29
CA ARG A 236 34.93 -47.27 1.01
C ARG A 236 35.79 -46.53 0.01
N LYS A 237 35.79 -45.18 0.02
CA LYS A 237 36.80 -44.35 -0.62
C LYS A 237 37.96 -44.12 0.31
N ARG A 238 39.11 -44.61 -0.13
CA ARG A 238 40.45 -44.45 0.51
C ARG A 238 40.81 -42.96 0.60
N ARG A 239 41.23 -42.60 1.78
CA ARG A 239 41.93 -41.38 2.16
C ARG A 239 43.32 -41.41 1.53
N ASN A 240 43.62 -40.61 0.51
CA ASN A 240 44.96 -40.24 0.14
C ASN A 240 45.21 -38.83 0.64
N ALA A 241 46.13 -38.71 1.59
CA ALA A 241 46.68 -37.44 2.03
C ALA A 241 47.80 -37.06 1.05
N ASP A 242 47.68 -35.90 0.42
CA ASP A 242 48.76 -35.20 -0.27
C ASP A 242 49.34 -34.14 0.68
N PRO A 243 50.66 -34.10 0.90
CA PRO A 243 51.31 -33.23 1.88
C PRO A 243 51.92 -31.96 1.26
N TYR A 244 51.18 -31.20 0.48
CA TYR A 244 51.60 -29.86 0.02
C TYR A 244 50.38 -28.96 -0.16
N ASP A 245 49.80 -28.52 0.97
CA ASP A 245 48.94 -27.32 0.98
C ASP A 245 49.72 -26.22 1.73
N GLU A 246 50.55 -25.49 0.97
CA GLU A 246 51.07 -24.20 1.42
C GLU A 246 49.90 -23.23 1.54
N ALA A 247 49.63 -22.79 2.76
CA ALA A 247 48.67 -21.77 3.10
C ALA A 247 48.95 -20.48 2.32
N TYR A 248 48.15 -20.22 1.28
CA TYR A 248 48.10 -18.92 0.62
C TYR A 248 47.27 -17.97 1.48
N ASP A 249 47.94 -17.21 2.33
CA ASP A 249 47.39 -16.15 3.15
C ASP A 249 47.21 -14.89 2.28
N GLY A 250 46.26 -14.94 1.36
CA GLY A 250 45.83 -13.81 0.56
C GLY A 250 44.93 -12.86 1.38
N PRO A 251 45.03 -11.54 1.18
CA PRO A 251 44.22 -10.60 1.93
C PRO A 251 42.74 -10.92 1.71
N PRO A 252 41.86 -10.70 2.74
CA PRO A 252 40.45 -11.03 2.66
C PRO A 252 39.82 -10.31 1.45
N VAL A 253 39.33 -11.10 0.50
CA VAL A 253 38.55 -10.59 -0.64
C VAL A 253 37.35 -9.85 -0.05
N ARG A 254 37.38 -8.51 -0.07
CA ARG A 254 36.20 -7.68 0.21
C ARG A 254 35.15 -8.13 -0.76
N ARG A 255 34.13 -8.87 -0.29
CA ARG A 255 32.91 -9.05 -1.04
C ARG A 255 32.34 -7.65 -1.31
N ALA A 256 32.33 -7.27 -2.58
CA ALA A 256 31.65 -6.08 -3.01
C ALA A 256 30.20 -6.13 -2.48
N PRO A 257 29.65 -5.02 -1.99
CA PRO A 257 28.26 -4.98 -1.55
C PRO A 257 27.38 -5.53 -2.68
N ALA A 258 26.45 -6.43 -2.36
CA ALA A 258 25.56 -7.04 -3.33
C ALA A 258 24.91 -5.93 -4.17
N ALA A 259 25.14 -5.94 -5.48
CA ALA A 259 24.61 -4.95 -6.40
C ALA A 259 23.08 -4.95 -6.26
N LYS A 260 22.49 -3.84 -5.84
CA LYS A 260 21.03 -3.70 -5.73
C LYS A 260 20.48 -3.51 -7.14
N LEU A 261 20.10 -4.60 -7.78
CA LEU A 261 19.43 -4.55 -9.08
C LEU A 261 18.24 -3.60 -9.05
N ARG A 262 18.10 -2.79 -10.11
CA ARG A 262 16.99 -1.87 -10.30
C ARG A 262 16.14 -2.32 -11.48
N GLY A 263 14.82 -2.40 -11.27
CA GLY A 263 13.87 -2.71 -12.32
C GLY A 263 13.01 -1.50 -12.63
N VAL A 264 12.65 -1.33 -13.91
CA VAL A 264 11.70 -0.31 -14.35
C VAL A 264 10.70 -0.94 -15.32
N ILE A 265 9.42 -0.67 -15.11
CA ILE A 265 8.37 -0.98 -16.08
C ILE A 265 7.82 0.34 -16.60
N THR A 266 7.89 0.55 -17.91
CA THR A 266 7.25 1.69 -18.57
C THR A 266 6.09 1.19 -19.40
N ILE A 267 4.88 1.69 -19.13
CA ILE A 267 3.66 1.36 -19.86
C ILE A 267 3.33 2.55 -20.76
N TYR A 268 3.37 2.33 -22.07
CA TYR A 268 2.96 3.29 -23.08
C TYR A 268 1.53 2.98 -23.52
N THR A 269 0.69 4.00 -23.58
CA THR A 269 -0.60 3.94 -24.28
C THR A 269 -0.43 4.69 -25.60
N LEU A 270 -0.62 4.00 -26.72
CA LEU A 270 -0.42 4.52 -28.06
C LEU A 270 -1.68 5.22 -28.59
N GLY A 271 -1.52 6.14 -29.51
CA GLY A 271 -2.61 6.66 -30.32
C GLY A 271 -3.12 5.58 -31.31
N GLU A 272 -4.40 5.67 -31.72
CA GLU A 272 -4.97 4.76 -32.71
C GLU A 272 -4.19 4.81 -34.02
N GLY A 273 -3.81 3.64 -34.57
CA GLY A 273 -3.05 3.50 -35.82
C GLY A 273 -1.58 3.87 -35.70
N GLN A 274 -1.05 4.07 -34.48
CA GLN A 274 0.35 4.44 -34.25
C GLN A 274 1.23 3.25 -33.84
N GLU A 275 0.65 2.03 -33.75
CA GLU A 275 1.30 0.83 -33.23
C GLU A 275 2.54 0.46 -34.03
N ALA A 276 2.42 0.35 -35.36
CA ALA A 276 3.54 -0.04 -36.22
C ALA A 276 4.67 1.02 -36.24
N GLY A 277 4.33 2.30 -36.05
CA GLY A 277 5.30 3.38 -35.95
C GLY A 277 6.12 3.27 -34.67
N PHE A 278 5.43 3.05 -33.54
CA PHE A 278 6.08 2.84 -32.26
C PHE A 278 6.95 1.58 -32.23
N ASP A 279 6.40 0.43 -32.70
CA ASP A 279 7.08 -0.86 -32.65
C ASP A 279 8.44 -0.81 -33.37
N ARG A 280 8.51 -0.18 -34.56
CA ARG A 280 9.78 -0.01 -35.30
C ARG A 280 10.81 0.76 -34.50
N ILE A 281 10.40 1.85 -33.83
CA ILE A 281 11.31 2.67 -33.01
C ILE A 281 11.74 1.90 -31.76
N ALA A 282 10.85 1.09 -31.20
CA ALA A 282 11.13 0.23 -30.05
C ALA A 282 12.14 -0.87 -30.42
N ASP A 283 12.01 -1.51 -31.59
CA ASP A 283 12.95 -2.51 -32.06
C ASP A 283 14.36 -1.93 -32.24
N GLU A 284 14.46 -0.72 -32.84
CA GLU A 284 15.73 0.00 -33.02
C GLU A 284 16.42 0.27 -31.66
N VAL A 285 15.70 0.72 -30.64
CA VAL A 285 16.31 0.98 -29.32
C VAL A 285 16.69 -0.30 -28.58
N VAL A 286 15.91 -1.36 -28.70
CA VAL A 286 16.26 -2.68 -28.12
C VAL A 286 17.60 -3.18 -28.68
N GLU A 287 17.82 -3.08 -29.99
CA GLU A 287 19.10 -3.46 -30.61
C GLU A 287 20.28 -2.59 -30.16
N GLU A 288 20.06 -1.27 -30.02
CA GLU A 288 21.11 -0.35 -29.56
C GLU A 288 21.48 -0.58 -28.09
N VAL A 289 20.50 -0.80 -27.20
CA VAL A 289 20.73 -1.14 -25.80
C VAL A 289 21.52 -2.46 -25.69
N ALA A 290 21.10 -3.50 -26.40
CA ALA A 290 21.78 -4.80 -26.39
C ALA A 290 23.25 -4.69 -26.84
N ARG A 291 23.57 -3.76 -27.73
CA ARG A 291 24.92 -3.57 -28.30
C ARG A 291 25.82 -2.69 -27.45
N ARG A 292 25.26 -1.70 -26.75
CA ARG A 292 26.04 -0.60 -26.14
C ARG A 292 26.00 -0.57 -24.63
N GLU A 293 25.03 -1.26 -23.98
CA GLU A 293 24.78 -1.12 -22.57
C GLU A 293 24.96 -2.46 -21.80
N PRO A 294 26.21 -2.85 -21.47
CA PRO A 294 26.45 -4.11 -20.77
C PRO A 294 25.90 -4.15 -19.33
N ASP A 295 25.60 -2.99 -18.76
CA ASP A 295 25.05 -2.84 -17.41
C ASP A 295 23.50 -2.76 -17.37
N THR A 296 22.87 -2.67 -18.54
CA THR A 296 21.44 -2.93 -18.74
C THR A 296 21.25 -4.43 -18.94
N LEU A 297 20.93 -5.15 -17.84
CA LEU A 297 20.89 -6.61 -17.79
C LEU A 297 19.71 -7.20 -18.57
N LEU A 298 18.63 -6.45 -18.70
CA LEU A 298 17.45 -6.81 -19.49
C LEU A 298 16.79 -5.52 -20.00
N PHE A 299 16.46 -5.48 -21.27
CA PHE A 299 15.62 -4.45 -21.87
C PHE A 299 14.70 -5.12 -22.89
N ALA A 300 13.41 -5.16 -22.62
CA ALA A 300 12.44 -5.89 -23.45
C ALA A 300 11.17 -5.06 -23.67
N CYS A 301 10.71 -5.02 -24.91
CA CYS A 301 9.43 -4.42 -25.27
C CYS A 301 8.38 -5.51 -25.52
N HIS A 302 7.21 -5.37 -24.90
CA HIS A 302 6.11 -6.33 -24.99
C HIS A 302 4.86 -5.70 -25.57
N THR A 303 4.20 -6.41 -26.48
CA THR A 303 2.83 -6.14 -26.88
C THR A 303 1.86 -6.75 -25.86
N VAL A 304 0.70 -6.11 -25.65
CA VAL A 304 -0.34 -6.62 -24.76
C VAL A 304 -1.50 -7.17 -25.61
N PRO A 305 -1.67 -8.51 -25.75
CA PRO A 305 -2.64 -9.09 -26.68
C PRO A 305 -4.09 -8.66 -26.47
N ARG A 306 -4.47 -8.34 -25.22
CA ARG A 306 -5.82 -7.89 -24.86
C ARG A 306 -5.98 -6.37 -24.81
N ALA A 307 -4.92 -5.62 -25.08
CA ALA A 307 -4.89 -4.17 -25.13
C ALA A 307 -3.93 -3.71 -26.24
N PRO A 308 -4.34 -3.77 -27.52
CA PRO A 308 -3.46 -3.58 -28.67
C PRO A 308 -2.79 -2.20 -28.73
N LEU A 309 -3.38 -1.20 -28.10
CA LEU A 309 -2.80 0.13 -27.95
C LEU A 309 -1.81 0.27 -26.80
N GLN A 310 -1.53 -0.82 -26.05
CA GLN A 310 -0.55 -0.78 -24.97
C GLN A 310 0.76 -1.46 -25.35
N ARG A 311 1.87 -0.87 -24.91
CA ARG A 311 3.21 -1.47 -24.94
C ARG A 311 3.81 -1.40 -23.56
N ILE A 312 4.54 -2.44 -23.17
CA ILE A 312 5.22 -2.50 -21.89
C ILE A 312 6.70 -2.68 -22.17
N VAL A 313 7.50 -1.72 -21.76
CA VAL A 313 8.96 -1.83 -21.72
C VAL A 313 9.36 -2.25 -20.32
N TYR A 314 10.10 -3.32 -20.20
CA TYR A 314 10.66 -3.81 -18.94
C TYR A 314 12.18 -3.76 -19.00
N ALA A 315 12.78 -3.10 -18.03
CA ALA A 315 14.23 -2.97 -17.92
C ALA A 315 14.73 -3.41 -16.54
N ILE A 316 15.89 -4.08 -16.50
CA ILE A 316 16.64 -4.40 -15.28
C ILE A 316 18.05 -3.85 -15.45
N TYR A 317 18.47 -3.04 -14.52
CA TYR A 317 19.80 -2.43 -14.45
C TYR A 317 20.60 -3.05 -13.31
N ARG A 318 21.94 -3.09 -13.45
CA ARG A 318 22.87 -3.59 -12.43
C ARG A 318 22.77 -2.82 -11.12
N ASP A 319 22.58 -1.51 -11.19
CA ASP A 319 22.48 -0.59 -10.04
C ASP A 319 21.83 0.74 -10.46
N ASP A 320 21.78 1.71 -9.55
CA ASP A 320 21.23 3.04 -9.80
C ASP A 320 22.06 3.83 -10.84
N LEU A 321 23.37 3.65 -10.87
CA LEU A 321 24.25 4.34 -11.81
C LEU A 321 24.02 3.84 -13.23
N ALA A 322 23.89 2.55 -13.44
CA ALA A 322 23.56 1.96 -14.73
C ALA A 322 22.22 2.46 -15.27
N LYS A 323 21.21 2.67 -14.38
CA LYS A 323 19.94 3.29 -14.77
C LYS A 323 20.13 4.73 -15.21
N GLU A 324 20.87 5.55 -14.45
CA GLU A 324 21.15 6.95 -14.81
C GLU A 324 21.93 7.06 -16.13
N GLU A 325 22.93 6.19 -16.34
CA GLU A 325 23.68 6.12 -17.58
C GLU A 325 22.80 5.75 -18.76
N HIS A 326 21.90 4.76 -18.62
CA HIS A 326 20.92 4.42 -19.65
C HIS A 326 20.05 5.61 -20.05
N GLU A 327 19.49 6.32 -19.07
CA GLU A 327 18.62 7.49 -19.34
C GLU A 327 19.33 8.63 -20.08
N GLN A 328 20.66 8.70 -20.01
CA GLN A 328 21.49 9.70 -20.67
C GLN A 328 22.04 9.25 -22.04
N GLN A 329 21.80 7.99 -22.44
CA GLN A 329 22.29 7.49 -23.74
C GLN A 329 21.61 8.18 -24.92
N PRO A 330 22.37 8.53 -25.96
CA PRO A 330 21.81 9.23 -27.14
C PRO A 330 20.66 8.45 -27.82
N HIS A 331 20.76 7.12 -27.91
CA HIS A 331 19.74 6.28 -28.51
C HIS A 331 18.45 6.21 -27.66
N VAL A 332 18.56 6.30 -26.32
CA VAL A 332 17.41 6.36 -25.42
C VAL A 332 16.72 7.71 -25.50
N ILE A 333 17.48 8.80 -25.50
CA ILE A 333 16.96 10.16 -25.69
C ILE A 333 16.23 10.27 -27.04
N GLU A 334 16.83 9.71 -28.11
CA GLU A 334 16.25 9.71 -29.45
C GLU A 334 14.97 8.85 -29.50
N PHE A 335 14.97 7.68 -28.83
CA PHE A 335 13.78 6.86 -28.68
C PHE A 335 12.64 7.63 -28.03
N VAL A 336 12.87 8.29 -26.89
CA VAL A 336 11.87 9.09 -26.20
C VAL A 336 11.35 10.22 -27.10
N ARG A 337 12.24 10.91 -27.79
CA ARG A 337 11.88 12.00 -28.72
C ARG A 337 11.01 11.52 -29.88
N ARG A 338 11.38 10.41 -30.53
CA ARG A 338 10.65 9.87 -31.70
C ARG A 338 9.35 9.20 -31.30
N SER A 339 9.35 8.43 -30.20
CA SER A 339 8.17 7.73 -29.73
C SER A 339 7.08 8.67 -29.21
N SER A 340 7.42 9.88 -28.76
CA SER A 340 6.45 10.87 -28.25
C SER A 340 5.33 11.21 -29.26
N ALA A 341 5.59 11.13 -30.55
CA ALA A 341 4.58 11.36 -31.59
C ALA A 341 3.52 10.22 -31.68
N HIS A 342 3.83 9.05 -31.15
CA HIS A 342 2.98 7.85 -31.20
C HIS A 342 2.29 7.56 -29.86
N VAL A 343 2.69 8.23 -28.77
CA VAL A 343 2.28 7.93 -27.38
C VAL A 343 1.26 8.95 -26.90
N ALA A 344 0.09 8.45 -26.46
CA ALA A 344 -0.95 9.27 -25.84
C ALA A 344 -0.73 9.43 -24.32
N ALA A 345 -0.16 8.41 -23.65
CA ALA A 345 0.15 8.44 -22.21
C ALA A 345 1.31 7.51 -21.87
N THR A 346 2.08 7.88 -20.83
CA THR A 346 3.19 7.07 -20.29
C THR A 346 3.02 6.92 -18.78
N ASN A 347 3.20 5.71 -18.28
CA ASN A 347 3.24 5.41 -16.85
C ASN A 347 4.52 4.64 -16.52
N VAL A 348 5.33 5.15 -15.58
CA VAL A 348 6.61 4.55 -15.17
C VAL A 348 6.47 4.00 -13.75
N ILE A 349 6.89 2.76 -13.55
CA ILE A 349 6.85 2.03 -12.27
C ILE A 349 8.27 1.58 -11.94
N GLU A 350 8.85 2.13 -10.89
CA GLU A 350 10.14 1.67 -10.37
C GLU A 350 9.97 0.44 -9.48
N LEU A 351 10.87 -0.53 -9.66
CA LEU A 351 10.84 -1.81 -8.97
C LEU A 351 12.14 -2.01 -8.18
N SER A 352 12.02 -2.45 -6.95
CA SER A 352 13.14 -3.01 -6.18
C SER A 352 13.06 -4.54 -6.24
N LEU A 353 14.12 -5.19 -6.69
CA LEU A 353 14.16 -6.64 -6.78
C LEU A 353 14.31 -7.23 -5.37
N SER A 354 13.35 -8.03 -4.95
CA SER A 354 13.35 -8.72 -3.66
C SER A 354 13.78 -10.19 -3.76
N GLY A 355 13.87 -10.72 -4.97
CA GLY A 355 14.30 -12.08 -5.26
C GLY A 355 14.07 -12.40 -6.74
N ALA A 356 14.96 -13.16 -7.34
CA ALA A 356 14.84 -13.63 -8.73
C ALA A 356 15.40 -15.03 -8.87
N ALA A 357 14.73 -15.84 -9.68
CA ALA A 357 15.28 -17.08 -10.21
C ALA A 357 15.29 -16.99 -11.74
N ALA A 358 16.40 -17.29 -12.38
CA ALA A 358 16.51 -17.35 -13.83
C ALA A 358 17.11 -18.70 -14.22
N SER A 359 16.59 -19.31 -15.28
CA SER A 359 17.22 -20.49 -15.88
C SER A 359 18.41 -20.09 -16.75
N ASP A 360 19.40 -20.96 -16.85
CA ASP A 360 20.61 -20.73 -17.67
C ASP A 360 20.28 -20.54 -19.17
N GLY A 361 19.09 -20.98 -19.61
CA GLY A 361 18.61 -20.82 -20.97
C GLY A 361 17.94 -19.48 -21.29
N LEU A 362 17.73 -18.61 -20.30
CA LEU A 362 16.99 -17.35 -20.52
C LEU A 362 17.70 -16.44 -21.53
N ALA A 363 19.01 -16.30 -21.43
CA ALA A 363 19.81 -15.50 -22.36
C ALA A 363 19.71 -16.00 -23.82
N ALA A 364 19.72 -17.31 -24.02
CA ALA A 364 19.59 -17.93 -25.35
C ALA A 364 18.19 -17.73 -25.96
N LEU A 365 17.13 -17.63 -25.14
CA LEU A 365 15.77 -17.40 -25.59
C LEU A 365 15.45 -15.93 -25.90
N LEU A 366 16.21 -15.00 -25.30
CA LEU A 366 16.01 -13.56 -25.49
C LEU A 366 16.82 -12.98 -26.65
N MET A 367 17.84 -13.73 -27.17
CA MET A 367 18.61 -13.30 -28.34
C MET A 367 17.85 -13.67 -29.63
N PRO A 368 17.50 -12.72 -30.50
CA PRO A 368 16.92 -13.03 -31.82
C PRO A 368 17.95 -13.79 -32.65
N HIS A 369 17.53 -14.84 -33.33
CA HIS A 369 18.33 -15.60 -34.28
C HIS A 369 18.48 -14.88 -35.61
#